data_dc371d0a2f3d5b31b78a4b64cf706a5e
#
_entry.id   dc371d0a2f3d5b31b78a4b64cf706a5e
#
_cell.length_a   1.000
_cell.length_b   1.000
_cell.length_c   1.000
_cell.angle_alpha   90.00
_cell.angle_beta   90.00
_cell.angle_gamma   90.00
#
_symmetry.space_group_name_H-M   'P 1'
#
loop_
_entity.id
_entity.type
_entity.pdbx_description
1 polymer ?
#
loop_
_entity_poly.entity_id
_entity_poly.type
_entity_poly.pdbx_seq_one_letter_code
_entity_poly.pdbx_strand_id
1 'polypeptide(L)'
;MLSIVIPTYNRLPILKKCLIALENQQLRQDSIGALLLGELNSPRVAPQVLDYEVVLVDDGSTDGTLDWLTAHGDQFPHVRSFAQNHAGPAAARNLGVKQALGEIIIFIDSDLVVTEHFLQSHADALVKAEQRLGCDRLFTYGWVINTCNFDDPTSEPYKITDFSAAYFATGNVAIARKWLLEAGLFDTRFQLYGWEDLELGVRLKQLGLKLIKCPEAVGYHWHPPFSLDQIPRMIDREIQRGRMGVLFYRKHPTWEVRMMIQMTWLHRLLWGILSLGGRLNERTMAPFLQWLIDRGKSQLALEIARIFLNWYNVQGVYAANREMEG
;
A
#
# COMPACT_ATOMS: atom_id res chain seq x y z
N MET A 1 -11.70 -3.26 18.79
CA MET A 1 -11.78 -2.07 17.90
C MET A 1 -10.76 -2.22 16.79
N LEU A 2 -11.11 -1.79 15.57
CA LEU A 2 -10.20 -1.71 14.41
C LEU A 2 -9.72 -0.26 14.24
N SER A 3 -8.47 -0.05 13.82
CA SER A 3 -7.95 1.26 13.42
C SER A 3 -7.45 1.20 11.98
N ILE A 4 -8.09 1.95 11.10
CA ILE A 4 -7.69 2.09 9.70
C ILE A 4 -6.67 3.22 9.62
N VAL A 5 -5.42 2.91 9.27
CA VAL A 5 -4.31 3.88 9.17
C VAL A 5 -4.11 4.26 7.71
N ILE A 6 -4.30 5.54 7.40
CA ILE A 6 -4.24 6.10 6.05
C ILE A 6 -3.22 7.24 6.01
N PRO A 7 -2.05 7.05 5.39
CA PRO A 7 -1.18 8.17 5.04
C PRO A 7 -1.73 8.92 3.83
N THR A 8 -1.73 10.24 3.84
CA THR A 8 -2.13 11.05 2.68
C THR A 8 -1.13 12.17 2.40
N TYR A 9 -0.93 12.46 1.11
CA TYR A 9 -0.13 13.58 0.63
C TYR A 9 -0.63 14.05 -0.73
N ASN A 10 -1.26 15.22 -0.79
CA ASN A 10 -1.78 15.82 -2.01
C ASN A 10 -2.71 14.89 -2.82
N ARG A 11 -3.76 14.35 -2.16
CA ARG A 11 -4.70 13.37 -2.72
C ARG A 11 -6.17 13.71 -2.45
N LEU A 12 -6.48 14.95 -2.08
CA LEU A 12 -7.81 15.35 -1.63
C LEU A 12 -8.97 14.84 -2.50
N PRO A 13 -8.95 14.91 -3.85
CA PRO A 13 -10.10 14.50 -4.65
C PRO A 13 -10.50 13.03 -4.44
N ILE A 14 -9.54 12.12 -4.45
CA ILE A 14 -9.82 10.68 -4.29
C ILE A 14 -9.94 10.29 -2.81
N LEU A 15 -9.23 10.97 -1.91
CA LEU A 15 -9.37 10.79 -0.47
C LEU A 15 -10.82 10.96 -0.01
N LYS A 16 -11.56 11.93 -0.56
CA LYS A 16 -12.99 12.12 -0.27
C LYS A 16 -13.79 10.85 -0.55
N LYS A 17 -13.57 10.19 -1.68
CA LYS A 17 -14.24 8.92 -2.02
C LYS A 17 -13.82 7.79 -1.09
N CYS A 18 -12.53 7.72 -0.74
CA CYS A 18 -12.01 6.76 0.22
C CYS A 18 -12.71 6.91 1.60
N LEU A 19 -12.80 8.13 2.13
CA LEU A 19 -13.44 8.39 3.43
C LEU A 19 -14.94 8.09 3.39
N ILE A 20 -15.66 8.47 2.32
CA ILE A 20 -17.08 8.14 2.16
C ILE A 20 -17.29 6.62 2.16
N ALA A 21 -16.44 5.85 1.48
CA ALA A 21 -16.54 4.40 1.46
C ALA A 21 -16.27 3.78 2.85
N LEU A 22 -15.39 4.38 3.63
CA LEU A 22 -15.12 3.94 5.01
C LEU A 22 -16.26 4.29 5.97
N GLU A 23 -16.92 5.41 5.83
CA GLU A 23 -18.10 5.74 6.65
C GLU A 23 -19.32 4.85 6.35
N ASN A 24 -19.39 4.26 5.15
CA ASN A 24 -20.48 3.38 4.72
C ASN A 24 -20.19 1.88 4.99
N GLN A 25 -19.30 1.54 5.92
CA GLN A 25 -19.00 0.14 6.23
C GLN A 25 -20.16 -0.57 6.93
N GLN A 26 -20.48 -1.77 6.43
CA GLN A 26 -21.50 -2.63 7.02
C GLN A 26 -20.84 -3.66 7.94
N LEU A 27 -21.03 -3.48 9.25
CA LEU A 27 -20.46 -4.33 10.28
C LEU A 27 -21.54 -5.18 10.95
N ARG A 28 -21.30 -6.50 11.06
CA ARG A 28 -22.19 -7.43 11.74
C ARG A 28 -21.87 -7.46 13.23
N GLN A 29 -22.90 -7.52 14.05
CA GLN A 29 -22.77 -7.55 15.52
C GLN A 29 -22.18 -8.87 16.05
N ASP A 30 -22.19 -9.95 15.27
CA ASP A 30 -22.00 -11.32 15.78
C ASP A 30 -20.55 -11.84 15.74
N SER A 31 -19.63 -11.16 15.05
CA SER A 31 -18.37 -11.77 14.63
C SER A 31 -17.14 -11.45 15.48
N ILE A 32 -17.17 -10.53 16.44
CA ILE A 32 -15.94 -9.93 16.99
C ILE A 32 -15.77 -10.04 18.50
N GLY A 33 -16.76 -10.45 19.23
CA GLY A 33 -16.59 -10.74 20.66
C GLY A 33 -15.48 -11.76 20.97
N ALA A 34 -15.17 -12.62 20.02
CA ALA A 34 -14.14 -13.65 20.17
C ALA A 34 -12.69 -13.13 19.95
N LEU A 35 -12.50 -12.12 19.11
CA LEU A 35 -11.15 -11.65 18.73
C LEU A 35 -10.48 -10.77 19.80
N LEU A 36 -11.28 -10.03 20.55
CA LEU A 36 -10.77 -9.01 21.47
C LEU A 36 -10.49 -9.52 22.88
N LEU A 37 -10.97 -10.71 23.25
CA LEU A 37 -10.95 -11.12 24.65
C LEU A 37 -9.88 -12.15 25.01
N GLY A 38 -9.19 -12.78 24.04
CA GLY A 38 -8.16 -13.80 24.36
C GLY A 38 -8.68 -14.95 25.28
N GLU A 39 -9.97 -14.98 25.56
CA GLU A 39 -10.62 -15.87 26.51
C GLU A 39 -11.60 -16.79 25.77
N LEU A 40 -11.10 -17.92 25.30
CA LEU A 40 -11.91 -19.01 24.73
C LEU A 40 -12.92 -19.63 25.73
N ASN A 41 -12.98 -19.16 26.99
CA ASN A 41 -13.77 -19.76 28.08
C ASN A 41 -14.63 -18.78 28.90
N SER A 42 -14.93 -17.56 28.39
CA SER A 42 -15.80 -16.64 29.13
C SER A 42 -17.28 -16.78 28.72
N PRO A 43 -18.25 -16.70 29.69
CA PRO A 43 -19.67 -16.79 29.35
C PRO A 43 -20.08 -15.62 28.44
N ARG A 44 -20.92 -15.92 27.44
CA ARG A 44 -21.45 -15.04 26.41
C ARG A 44 -21.60 -13.58 26.88
N VAL A 45 -20.61 -12.75 26.56
CA VAL A 45 -20.74 -11.30 26.60
C VAL A 45 -21.70 -10.89 25.49
N ALA A 46 -22.58 -9.93 25.76
CA ALA A 46 -23.52 -9.41 24.78
C ALA A 46 -22.77 -9.03 23.48
N PRO A 47 -23.41 -9.20 22.30
CA PRO A 47 -22.78 -8.88 21.02
C PRO A 47 -22.28 -7.42 21.05
N GLN A 48 -20.97 -7.23 21.05
CA GLN A 48 -20.38 -5.90 20.94
C GLN A 48 -20.31 -5.55 19.46
N VAL A 49 -20.86 -4.40 19.12
CA VAL A 49 -20.72 -3.81 17.79
C VAL A 49 -19.24 -3.68 17.50
N LEU A 50 -18.82 -4.09 16.32
CA LEU A 50 -17.46 -3.83 15.85
C LEU A 50 -17.29 -2.32 15.73
N ASP A 51 -16.53 -1.76 16.63
CA ASP A 51 -16.19 -0.34 16.60
C ASP A 51 -14.88 -0.15 15.81
N TYR A 52 -14.82 0.92 15.03
CA TYR A 52 -13.63 1.26 14.26
C TYR A 52 -13.38 2.77 14.26
N GLU A 53 -12.15 3.13 13.98
CA GLU A 53 -11.73 4.49 13.71
C GLU A 53 -10.89 4.54 12.43
N VAL A 54 -10.85 5.69 11.80
CA VAL A 54 -9.94 6.03 10.70
C VAL A 54 -8.91 7.00 11.22
N VAL A 55 -7.65 6.58 11.29
CA VAL A 55 -6.51 7.42 11.67
C VAL A 55 -5.86 7.93 10.39
N LEU A 56 -6.28 9.12 9.98
CA LEU A 56 -5.75 9.78 8.79
C LEU A 56 -4.52 10.61 9.16
N VAL A 57 -3.39 10.35 8.50
CA VAL A 57 -2.16 11.10 8.73
C VAL A 57 -1.80 11.88 7.47
N ASP A 58 -1.93 13.20 7.55
CA ASP A 58 -1.51 14.12 6.50
C ASP A 58 -0.01 14.41 6.60
N ASP A 59 0.72 14.00 5.57
CA ASP A 59 2.18 14.14 5.49
C ASP A 59 2.60 15.47 4.83
N GLY A 60 1.95 16.58 5.23
CA GLY A 60 2.28 17.93 4.77
C GLY A 60 1.65 18.30 3.43
N SER A 61 0.38 17.95 3.20
CA SER A 61 -0.34 18.32 1.96
C SER A 61 -0.49 19.83 1.81
N THR A 62 -0.50 20.27 0.55
CA THR A 62 -0.68 21.68 0.13
C THR A 62 -1.90 21.86 -0.77
N ASP A 63 -2.72 20.82 -0.95
CA ASP A 63 -3.89 20.80 -1.83
C ASP A 63 -5.21 21.14 -1.11
N GLY A 64 -5.12 21.63 0.12
CA GLY A 64 -6.29 21.98 0.95
C GLY A 64 -6.89 20.80 1.72
N THR A 65 -6.17 19.67 1.83
CA THR A 65 -6.66 18.47 2.54
C THR A 65 -7.03 18.77 4.00
N LEU A 66 -6.19 19.46 4.77
CA LEU A 66 -6.46 19.76 6.18
C LEU A 66 -7.61 20.74 6.36
N ASP A 67 -7.70 21.77 5.52
CA ASP A 67 -8.79 22.75 5.56
C ASP A 67 -10.12 22.06 5.27
N TRP A 68 -10.14 21.16 4.28
CA TRP A 68 -11.34 20.42 3.93
C TRP A 68 -11.76 19.47 5.07
N LEU A 69 -10.84 18.76 5.70
CA LEU A 69 -11.12 17.89 6.84
C LEU A 69 -11.69 18.69 8.03
N THR A 70 -11.13 19.87 8.30
CA THR A 70 -11.61 20.76 9.36
C THR A 70 -13.04 21.23 9.08
N ALA A 71 -13.35 21.58 7.84
CA ALA A 71 -14.67 22.09 7.44
C ALA A 71 -15.77 21.01 7.37
N HIS A 72 -15.40 19.74 7.19
CA HIS A 72 -16.33 18.63 6.97
C HIS A 72 -16.24 17.53 8.03
N GLY A 73 -15.50 17.74 9.12
CA GLY A 73 -15.24 16.73 10.15
C GLY A 73 -16.53 16.11 10.72
N ASP A 74 -17.59 16.88 10.87
CA ASP A 74 -18.89 16.38 11.37
C ASP A 74 -19.53 15.31 10.46
N GLN A 75 -19.14 15.24 9.18
CA GLN A 75 -19.62 14.23 8.22
C GLN A 75 -18.86 12.90 8.33
N PHE A 76 -17.74 12.90 9.05
CA PHE A 76 -16.82 11.76 9.19
C PHE A 76 -16.53 11.46 10.65
N PRO A 77 -17.53 11.00 11.43
CA PRO A 77 -17.41 10.80 12.88
C PRO A 77 -16.36 9.75 13.27
N HIS A 78 -16.01 8.81 12.38
CA HIS A 78 -14.98 7.83 12.62
C HIS A 78 -13.55 8.33 12.32
N VAL A 79 -13.40 9.52 11.67
CA VAL A 79 -12.12 10.04 11.22
C VAL A 79 -11.45 10.90 12.29
N ARG A 80 -10.23 10.53 12.66
CA ARG A 80 -9.30 11.34 13.47
C ARG A 80 -8.10 11.69 12.59
N SER A 81 -7.90 12.98 12.35
CA SER A 81 -6.83 13.46 11.48
C SER A 81 -5.63 13.97 12.29
N PHE A 82 -4.44 13.66 11.81
CA PHE A 82 -3.16 14.11 12.35
C PHE A 82 -2.31 14.67 11.22
N ALA A 83 -1.54 15.72 11.49
CA ALA A 83 -0.64 16.31 10.50
C ALA A 83 0.81 16.19 10.96
N GLN A 84 1.72 16.03 10.00
CA GLN A 84 3.16 16.12 10.21
C GLN A 84 3.83 16.87 9.07
N ASN A 85 5.05 17.35 9.30
CA ASN A 85 5.90 17.82 8.21
C ASN A 85 6.24 16.64 7.27
N HIS A 86 6.31 16.89 5.97
CA HIS A 86 6.57 15.85 4.99
C HIS A 86 7.82 15.01 5.34
N ALA A 87 7.60 13.76 5.66
CA ALA A 87 8.62 12.82 6.12
C ALA A 87 8.50 11.42 5.46
N GLY A 88 7.55 11.28 4.53
CA GLY A 88 7.32 10.07 3.75
C GLY A 88 6.35 9.07 4.39
N PRO A 89 5.94 8.07 3.60
CA PRO A 89 4.85 7.16 3.99
C PRO A 89 5.19 6.30 5.21
N ALA A 90 6.45 5.92 5.40
CA ALA A 90 6.89 5.17 6.58
C ALA A 90 6.66 5.94 7.89
N ALA A 91 7.03 7.23 7.92
CA ALA A 91 6.84 8.09 9.09
C ALA A 91 5.36 8.33 9.36
N ALA A 92 4.56 8.59 8.31
CA ALA A 92 3.13 8.81 8.44
C ALA A 92 2.40 7.56 8.95
N ARG A 93 2.72 6.36 8.43
CA ARG A 93 2.15 5.11 8.96
C ARG A 93 2.56 4.86 10.40
N ASN A 94 3.80 5.15 10.77
CA ASN A 94 4.27 5.02 12.17
C ASN A 94 3.51 5.95 13.11
N LEU A 95 3.28 7.20 12.71
CA LEU A 95 2.45 8.13 13.47
C LEU A 95 1.02 7.57 13.61
N GLY A 96 0.42 7.08 12.52
CA GLY A 96 -0.89 6.47 12.54
C GLY A 96 -1.00 5.28 13.51
N VAL A 97 -0.04 4.36 13.49
CA VAL A 97 0.00 3.21 14.44
C VAL A 97 0.14 3.66 15.88
N LYS A 98 0.90 4.73 16.15
CA LYS A 98 1.06 5.29 17.51
C LYS A 98 -0.22 5.95 18.00
N GLN A 99 -0.97 6.61 17.13
CA GLN A 99 -2.23 7.29 17.45
C GLN A 99 -3.45 6.37 17.45
N ALA A 100 -3.32 5.18 16.87
CA ALA A 100 -4.37 4.18 16.81
C ALA A 100 -4.79 3.69 18.20
N LEU A 101 -6.09 3.60 18.44
CA LEU A 101 -6.69 3.08 19.66
C LEU A 101 -7.00 1.58 19.56
N GLY A 102 -7.21 1.08 18.33
CA GLY A 102 -7.54 -0.33 18.10
C GLY A 102 -6.36 -1.27 18.21
N GLU A 103 -6.66 -2.52 18.50
CA GLU A 103 -5.68 -3.61 18.60
C GLU A 103 -5.34 -4.21 17.23
N ILE A 104 -6.22 -4.06 16.26
CA ILE A 104 -6.01 -4.46 14.88
C ILE A 104 -5.82 -3.21 14.03
N ILE A 105 -4.71 -3.14 13.33
CA ILE A 105 -4.39 -2.07 12.37
C ILE A 105 -4.72 -2.56 10.97
N ILE A 106 -5.46 -1.75 10.23
CA ILE A 106 -5.70 -1.96 8.80
C ILE A 106 -5.00 -0.83 8.06
N PHE A 107 -4.01 -1.17 7.23
CA PHE A 107 -3.38 -0.19 6.34
C PHE A 107 -4.10 -0.17 5.00
N ILE A 108 -4.40 1.02 4.54
CA ILE A 108 -4.81 1.30 3.16
C ILE A 108 -4.16 2.60 2.69
N ASP A 109 -4.05 2.75 1.37
CA ASP A 109 -3.60 4.00 0.77
C ASP A 109 -4.77 4.99 0.61
N SER A 110 -4.51 6.28 0.61
CA SER A 110 -5.52 7.35 0.53
C SER A 110 -6.27 7.44 -0.82
N ASP A 111 -5.84 6.64 -1.80
CA ASP A 111 -6.48 6.48 -3.10
C ASP A 111 -7.10 5.09 -3.30
N LEU A 112 -7.35 4.36 -2.19
CA LEU A 112 -8.06 3.09 -2.18
C LEU A 112 -9.52 3.28 -1.76
N VAL A 113 -10.46 3.02 -2.65
CA VAL A 113 -11.91 3.02 -2.36
C VAL A 113 -12.34 1.58 -2.05
N VAL A 114 -12.87 1.35 -0.85
CA VAL A 114 -13.15 0.00 -0.35
C VAL A 114 -14.62 -0.39 -0.51
N THR A 115 -14.90 -1.71 -0.53
CA THR A 115 -16.28 -2.22 -0.54
C THR A 115 -16.94 -2.09 0.84
N GLU A 116 -18.27 -2.17 0.89
CA GLU A 116 -19.09 -2.01 2.12
C GLU A 116 -18.81 -3.05 3.21
N HIS A 117 -18.29 -4.23 2.87
CA HIS A 117 -17.95 -5.30 3.81
C HIS A 117 -16.45 -5.45 4.04
N PHE A 118 -15.65 -4.47 3.64
CA PHE A 118 -14.20 -4.53 3.67
C PHE A 118 -13.64 -4.80 5.07
N LEU A 119 -14.08 -4.04 6.07
CA LEU A 119 -13.63 -4.19 7.46
C LEU A 119 -14.07 -5.53 8.06
N GLN A 120 -15.32 -5.91 7.81
CA GLN A 120 -15.87 -7.18 8.26
C GLN A 120 -15.10 -8.37 7.68
N SER A 121 -14.76 -8.31 6.40
CA SER A 121 -14.02 -9.38 5.72
C SER A 121 -12.64 -9.62 6.35
N HIS A 122 -11.89 -8.55 6.66
CA HIS A 122 -10.62 -8.67 7.36
C HIS A 122 -10.77 -9.27 8.75
N ALA A 123 -11.75 -8.80 9.52
CA ALA A 123 -12.00 -9.28 10.87
C ALA A 123 -12.37 -10.77 10.87
N ASP A 124 -13.30 -11.17 10.00
CA ASP A 124 -13.73 -12.58 9.85
C ASP A 124 -12.55 -13.48 9.43
N ALA A 125 -11.72 -13.02 8.51
CA ALA A 125 -10.58 -13.79 8.04
C ALA A 125 -9.53 -14.00 9.14
N LEU A 126 -9.25 -12.99 9.98
CA LEU A 126 -8.36 -13.11 11.14
C LEU A 126 -8.90 -14.11 12.15
N VAL A 127 -10.18 -13.97 12.55
CA VAL A 127 -10.83 -14.90 13.50
C VAL A 127 -10.77 -16.34 13.01
N LYS A 128 -11.23 -16.58 11.78
CA LYS A 128 -11.25 -17.92 11.17
C LYS A 128 -9.85 -18.53 11.09
N ALA A 129 -8.85 -17.71 10.74
CA ALA A 129 -7.48 -18.20 10.64
C ALA A 129 -6.88 -18.51 12.01
N GLU A 130 -7.11 -17.68 13.02
CA GLU A 130 -6.66 -17.91 14.39
C GLU A 130 -7.27 -19.20 14.98
N GLN A 131 -8.58 -19.38 14.84
CA GLN A 131 -9.27 -20.60 15.27
C GLN A 131 -8.72 -21.85 14.56
N ARG A 132 -8.49 -21.77 13.24
CA ARG A 132 -8.00 -22.90 12.44
C ARG A 132 -6.55 -23.27 12.75
N LEU A 133 -5.69 -22.29 13.01
CA LEU A 133 -4.25 -22.47 13.13
C LEU A 133 -3.78 -22.52 14.59
N GLY A 134 -4.66 -22.18 15.56
CA GLY A 134 -4.32 -22.13 16.98
C GLY A 134 -3.23 -21.12 17.32
N CYS A 135 -3.04 -20.08 16.51
CA CYS A 135 -2.02 -19.06 16.74
C CYS A 135 -2.51 -17.69 16.22
N ASP A 136 -2.02 -16.63 16.83
CA ASP A 136 -2.33 -15.24 16.54
C ASP A 136 -1.26 -14.52 15.70
N ARG A 137 -0.20 -15.24 15.31
CA ARG A 137 0.87 -14.72 14.42
C ARG A 137 0.41 -14.70 12.96
N LEU A 138 -0.57 -13.86 12.69
CA LEU A 138 -1.30 -13.79 11.44
C LEU A 138 -1.46 -12.34 11.00
N PHE A 139 -1.59 -12.14 9.70
CA PHE A 139 -2.11 -10.93 9.09
C PHE A 139 -2.89 -11.30 7.82
N THR A 140 -3.89 -10.50 7.49
CA THR A 140 -4.68 -10.69 6.26
C THR A 140 -4.24 -9.73 5.18
N TYR A 141 -4.32 -10.17 3.92
CA TYR A 141 -4.06 -9.37 2.74
C TYR A 141 -5.23 -9.48 1.77
N GLY A 142 -5.92 -8.37 1.56
CA GLY A 142 -7.08 -8.27 0.69
C GLY A 142 -6.73 -8.05 -0.79
N TRP A 143 -7.73 -8.00 -1.64
CA TRP A 143 -7.53 -7.69 -3.05
C TRP A 143 -7.45 -6.18 -3.29
N VAL A 144 -6.53 -5.80 -4.18
CA VAL A 144 -6.38 -4.44 -4.69
C VAL A 144 -6.62 -4.49 -6.19
N ILE A 145 -7.70 -3.86 -6.65
CA ILE A 145 -8.09 -3.78 -8.06
C ILE A 145 -7.71 -2.39 -8.58
N ASN A 146 -6.90 -2.33 -9.62
CA ASN A 146 -6.50 -1.06 -10.21
C ASN A 146 -7.60 -0.51 -11.11
N THR A 147 -7.94 0.77 -10.92
CA THR A 147 -8.96 1.47 -11.71
C THR A 147 -8.50 2.87 -12.12
N CYS A 148 -8.93 3.29 -13.30
CA CYS A 148 -8.81 4.68 -13.77
C CYS A 148 -10.16 5.40 -13.74
N ASN A 149 -11.25 4.71 -13.37
CA ASN A 149 -12.59 5.30 -13.30
C ASN A 149 -12.72 6.11 -12.00
N PHE A 150 -12.64 7.43 -12.12
CA PHE A 150 -12.79 8.31 -10.96
C PHE A 150 -14.24 8.38 -10.47
N ASP A 151 -15.22 8.37 -11.39
CA ASP A 151 -16.63 8.58 -11.04
C ASP A 151 -17.20 7.38 -10.29
N ASP A 152 -16.89 6.16 -10.77
CA ASP A 152 -17.25 4.89 -10.14
C ASP A 152 -16.03 3.96 -10.03
N PRO A 153 -15.17 4.17 -9.02
CA PRO A 153 -13.96 3.35 -8.85
C PRO A 153 -14.24 1.87 -8.64
N THR A 154 -15.42 1.53 -8.12
CA THR A 154 -15.79 0.15 -7.75
C THR A 154 -16.34 -0.68 -8.89
N SER A 155 -16.46 -0.11 -10.09
CA SER A 155 -17.03 -0.78 -11.28
C SER A 155 -16.09 -1.73 -12.00
N GLU A 156 -14.77 -1.70 -11.72
CA GLU A 156 -13.78 -2.51 -12.43
C GLU A 156 -13.74 -3.96 -11.93
N PRO A 157 -13.73 -4.95 -12.83
CA PRO A 157 -13.52 -6.35 -12.43
C PRO A 157 -12.04 -6.60 -12.09
N TYR A 158 -11.80 -7.61 -11.25
CA TYR A 158 -10.44 -8.11 -10.97
C TYR A 158 -9.78 -8.61 -12.26
N LYS A 159 -8.54 -8.20 -12.49
CA LYS A 159 -7.70 -8.60 -13.62
C LYS A 159 -6.48 -9.38 -13.12
N ILE A 160 -5.92 -10.26 -13.94
CA ILE A 160 -4.73 -11.03 -13.58
C ILE A 160 -3.52 -10.12 -13.26
N THR A 161 -3.51 -8.92 -13.81
CA THR A 161 -2.51 -7.89 -13.56
C THR A 161 -2.61 -7.26 -12.17
N ASP A 162 -3.73 -7.47 -11.46
CA ASP A 162 -3.95 -6.99 -10.09
C ASP A 162 -3.36 -7.95 -9.05
N PHE A 163 -2.89 -9.12 -9.50
CA PHE A 163 -2.27 -10.08 -8.61
C PHE A 163 -0.98 -9.54 -7.99
N SER A 164 -0.89 -9.61 -6.68
CA SER A 164 0.32 -9.28 -5.92
C SER A 164 0.91 -10.52 -5.25
N ALA A 165 2.20 -10.74 -5.46
CA ALA A 165 2.99 -11.76 -4.76
C ALA A 165 3.68 -11.20 -3.50
N ALA A 166 3.46 -9.93 -3.14
CA ALA A 166 4.05 -9.33 -1.96
C ALA A 166 3.65 -10.09 -0.70
N TYR A 167 4.61 -10.33 0.18
CA TYR A 167 4.32 -10.96 1.47
C TYR A 167 3.56 -9.99 2.39
N PHE A 168 3.99 -8.74 2.46
CA PHE A 168 3.34 -7.66 3.20
C PHE A 168 3.32 -6.41 2.34
N ALA A 169 2.16 -5.85 2.08
CA ALA A 169 2.00 -4.61 1.31
C ALA A 169 0.87 -3.77 1.91
N THR A 170 1.17 -2.52 2.23
CA THR A 170 0.31 -1.64 3.02
C THR A 170 -0.89 -1.07 2.27
N GLY A 171 -1.05 -1.39 1.00
CA GLY A 171 -2.23 -0.97 0.24
C GLY A 171 -3.54 -1.64 0.67
N ASN A 172 -3.49 -2.85 1.29
CA ASN A 172 -4.68 -3.53 1.80
C ASN A 172 -4.29 -4.68 2.74
N VAL A 173 -3.99 -4.40 4.00
CA VAL A 173 -3.53 -5.41 4.96
C VAL A 173 -4.05 -5.13 6.37
N ALA A 174 -4.49 -6.17 7.08
CA ALA A 174 -4.87 -6.08 8.49
C ALA A 174 -3.97 -6.96 9.37
N ILE A 175 -3.46 -6.38 10.46
CA ILE A 175 -2.49 -7.02 11.37
C ILE A 175 -2.71 -6.57 12.82
N ALA A 176 -2.48 -7.44 13.80
CA ALA A 176 -2.50 -7.04 15.19
C ALA A 176 -1.36 -6.04 15.49
N ARG A 177 -1.72 -4.91 16.13
CA ARG A 177 -0.81 -3.80 16.47
C ARG A 177 0.44 -4.26 17.21
N LYS A 178 0.31 -5.24 18.11
CA LYS A 178 1.43 -5.80 18.87
C LYS A 178 2.56 -6.31 17.99
N TRP A 179 2.25 -6.94 16.84
CA TRP A 179 3.26 -7.46 15.92
C TRP A 179 4.00 -6.36 15.16
N LEU A 180 3.34 -5.24 14.88
CA LEU A 180 4.00 -4.05 14.31
C LEU A 180 4.98 -3.43 15.32
N LEU A 181 4.58 -3.36 16.59
CA LEU A 181 5.44 -2.84 17.67
C LEU A 181 6.62 -3.77 17.92
N GLU A 182 6.40 -5.10 17.98
CA GLU A 182 7.46 -6.11 18.15
C GLU A 182 8.44 -6.10 16.98
N ALA A 183 7.95 -5.90 15.75
CA ALA A 183 8.78 -5.74 14.56
C ALA A 183 9.56 -4.41 14.53
N GLY A 184 9.25 -3.43 15.38
CA GLY A 184 9.90 -2.11 15.45
C GLY A 184 9.36 -1.09 14.45
N LEU A 185 8.11 -1.28 13.96
CA LEU A 185 7.42 -0.39 13.02
C LEU A 185 8.15 -0.26 11.66
N PHE A 186 7.73 0.72 10.84
CA PHE A 186 8.40 1.02 9.57
C PHE A 186 9.74 1.72 9.83
N ASP A 187 10.75 1.37 9.05
CA ASP A 187 12.04 2.05 9.11
C ASP A 187 11.97 3.40 8.38
N THR A 188 12.05 4.48 9.14
CA THR A 188 11.93 5.85 8.62
C THR A 188 13.13 6.31 7.78
N ARG A 189 14.17 5.50 7.64
CA ARG A 189 15.25 5.74 6.66
C ARG A 189 14.79 5.57 5.22
N PHE A 190 13.67 4.84 4.99
CA PHE A 190 12.99 4.79 3.70
C PHE A 190 12.17 6.07 3.49
N GLN A 191 12.86 7.17 3.19
CA GLN A 191 12.26 8.48 3.00
C GLN A 191 11.77 8.73 1.57
N LEU A 192 12.31 7.98 0.61
CA LEU A 192 11.92 8.04 -0.79
C LEU A 192 10.93 6.92 -1.13
N TYR A 193 10.52 6.85 -2.39
CA TYR A 193 9.49 5.92 -2.83
C TYR A 193 9.93 4.44 -2.79
N GLY A 194 9.17 3.63 -2.06
CA GLY A 194 9.13 2.15 -2.14
C GLY A 194 10.01 1.40 -1.13
N TRP A 195 9.68 0.14 -0.96
CA TRP A 195 10.34 -0.91 -0.20
C TRP A 195 10.14 -0.89 1.33
N GLU A 196 9.59 0.17 1.93
CA GLU A 196 9.37 0.26 3.38
C GLU A 196 8.44 -0.84 3.93
N ASP A 197 7.44 -1.21 3.15
CA ASP A 197 6.46 -2.25 3.48
C ASP A 197 7.05 -3.66 3.32
N LEU A 198 7.76 -3.91 2.23
CA LEU A 198 8.43 -5.20 2.00
C LEU A 198 9.56 -5.43 3.00
N GLU A 199 10.27 -4.39 3.41
CA GLU A 199 11.28 -4.46 4.46
C GLU A 199 10.65 -4.83 5.81
N LEU A 200 9.55 -4.19 6.20
CA LEU A 200 8.79 -4.59 7.37
C LEU A 200 8.29 -6.02 7.24
N GLY A 201 7.82 -6.41 6.05
CA GLY A 201 7.39 -7.76 5.74
C GLY A 201 8.47 -8.82 6.01
N VAL A 202 9.74 -8.53 5.72
CA VAL A 202 10.87 -9.45 6.06
C VAL A 202 10.97 -9.63 7.58
N ARG A 203 10.88 -8.55 8.36
CA ARG A 203 10.92 -8.63 9.83
C ARG A 203 9.71 -9.37 10.41
N LEU A 204 8.51 -9.14 9.88
CA LEU A 204 7.31 -9.87 10.27
C LEU A 204 7.42 -11.37 9.93
N LYS A 205 8.00 -11.72 8.79
CA LYS A 205 8.29 -13.12 8.42
C LYS A 205 9.28 -13.77 9.38
N GLN A 206 10.30 -13.03 9.83
CA GLN A 206 11.28 -13.50 10.83
C GLN A 206 10.63 -13.73 12.22
N LEU A 207 9.61 -12.94 12.58
CA LEU A 207 8.78 -13.17 13.77
C LEU A 207 7.81 -14.36 13.62
N GLY A 208 7.78 -15.02 12.47
CA GLY A 208 6.95 -16.19 12.20
C GLY A 208 5.49 -15.87 11.85
N LEU A 209 5.17 -14.63 11.48
CA LEU A 209 3.82 -14.29 11.03
C LEU A 209 3.49 -15.04 9.74
N LYS A 210 2.21 -15.35 9.55
CA LYS A 210 1.68 -16.03 8.37
C LYS A 210 0.71 -15.12 7.63
N LEU A 211 0.88 -15.05 6.32
CA LEU A 211 -0.05 -14.35 5.43
C LEU A 211 -1.31 -15.18 5.20
N ILE A 212 -2.47 -14.56 5.43
CA ILE A 212 -3.80 -15.10 5.11
C ILE A 212 -4.39 -14.27 3.97
N LYS A 213 -4.63 -14.88 2.83
CA LYS A 213 -5.33 -14.19 1.73
C LYS A 213 -6.79 -13.98 2.11
N CYS A 214 -7.30 -12.78 1.87
CA CYS A 214 -8.67 -12.36 2.14
C CYS A 214 -9.26 -11.71 0.88
N PRO A 215 -9.66 -12.51 -0.13
CA PRO A 215 -10.16 -11.98 -1.40
C PRO A 215 -11.48 -11.21 -1.25
N GLU A 216 -12.21 -11.41 -0.16
CA GLU A 216 -13.45 -10.70 0.15
C GLU A 216 -13.21 -9.24 0.60
N ALA A 217 -12.01 -8.93 1.12
CA ALA A 217 -11.63 -7.56 1.47
C ALA A 217 -11.10 -6.84 0.22
N VAL A 218 -12.01 -6.28 -0.56
CA VAL A 218 -11.70 -5.65 -1.85
C VAL A 218 -11.53 -4.15 -1.70
N GLY A 219 -10.43 -3.62 -2.23
CA GLY A 219 -10.20 -2.19 -2.40
C GLY A 219 -9.84 -1.86 -3.85
N TYR A 220 -10.34 -0.74 -4.33
CA TYR A 220 -10.13 -0.23 -5.68
C TYR A 220 -9.13 0.93 -5.63
N HIS A 221 -7.93 0.67 -6.14
CA HIS A 221 -6.84 1.62 -6.15
C HIS A 221 -6.95 2.52 -7.39
N TRP A 222 -7.35 3.74 -7.17
CA TRP A 222 -7.53 4.70 -8.25
C TRP A 222 -6.20 5.35 -8.63
N HIS A 223 -5.99 5.47 -9.92
CA HIS A 223 -4.94 6.30 -10.50
C HIS A 223 -5.44 6.91 -11.81
N PRO A 224 -4.99 8.11 -12.17
CA PRO A 224 -5.38 8.73 -13.43
C PRO A 224 -4.92 7.87 -14.61
N PRO A 225 -5.64 7.91 -15.75
CA PRO A 225 -5.18 7.29 -16.98
C PRO A 225 -3.76 7.74 -17.32
N PHE A 226 -2.97 6.82 -17.86
CA PHE A 226 -1.59 7.15 -18.25
C PHE A 226 -1.56 8.22 -19.34
N SER A 227 -0.68 9.22 -19.14
CA SER A 227 -0.38 10.31 -20.07
C SER A 227 1.12 10.63 -20.08
N LEU A 228 1.62 11.28 -21.16
CA LEU A 228 3.06 11.51 -21.31
C LEU A 228 3.64 12.49 -20.28
N ASP A 229 2.86 13.42 -19.79
CA ASP A 229 3.26 14.38 -18.76
C ASP A 229 3.60 13.73 -17.42
N GLN A 230 3.12 12.50 -17.17
CA GLN A 230 3.45 11.73 -15.98
C GLN A 230 4.85 11.07 -16.04
N ILE A 231 5.41 10.88 -17.22
CA ILE A 231 6.66 10.14 -17.43
C ILE A 231 7.84 10.69 -16.61
N PRO A 232 8.10 12.00 -16.55
CA PRO A 232 9.22 12.51 -15.75
C PRO A 232 9.11 12.12 -14.27
N ARG A 233 7.90 12.23 -13.70
CA ARG A 233 7.64 11.83 -12.32
C ARG A 233 7.77 10.31 -12.11
N MET A 234 7.38 9.52 -13.11
CA MET A 234 7.53 8.05 -13.06
C MET A 234 9.00 7.64 -13.10
N ILE A 235 9.82 8.29 -13.95
CA ILE A 235 11.26 8.06 -13.99
C ILE A 235 11.91 8.38 -12.64
N ASP A 236 11.57 9.55 -12.05
CA ASP A 236 12.08 9.93 -10.74
C ASP A 236 11.72 8.91 -9.67
N ARG A 237 10.48 8.43 -9.66
CA ARG A 237 10.04 7.35 -8.74
C ARG A 237 10.82 6.06 -8.93
N GLU A 238 11.11 5.65 -10.17
CA GLU A 238 11.89 4.44 -10.41
C GLU A 238 13.36 4.59 -9.97
N ILE A 239 13.95 5.77 -10.12
CA ILE A 239 15.29 6.08 -9.58
C ILE A 239 15.29 6.03 -8.05
N GLN A 240 14.30 6.67 -7.40
CA GLN A 240 14.12 6.63 -5.96
C GLN A 240 13.93 5.19 -5.45
N ARG A 241 13.07 4.42 -6.12
CA ARG A 241 12.86 3.00 -5.83
C ARG A 241 14.15 2.20 -5.92
N GLY A 242 14.99 2.46 -6.93
CA GLY A 242 16.30 1.85 -7.05
C GLY A 242 17.19 2.16 -5.84
N ARG A 243 17.24 3.41 -5.39
CA ARG A 243 18.00 3.84 -4.21
C ARG A 243 17.52 3.17 -2.92
N MET A 244 16.22 3.18 -2.67
CA MET A 244 15.63 2.52 -1.50
C MET A 244 15.81 1.00 -1.56
N GLY A 245 15.82 0.41 -2.76
CA GLY A 245 16.14 -1.00 -2.95
C GLY A 245 17.54 -1.37 -2.45
N VAL A 246 18.55 -0.54 -2.70
CA VAL A 246 19.90 -0.76 -2.18
C VAL A 246 19.94 -0.66 -0.66
N LEU A 247 19.23 0.29 -0.07
CA LEU A 247 19.08 0.38 1.39
C LEU A 247 18.44 -0.90 1.95
N PHE A 248 17.39 -1.41 1.29
CA PHE A 248 16.74 -2.67 1.66
C PHE A 248 17.70 -3.84 1.60
N TYR A 249 18.48 -3.99 0.52
CA TYR A 249 19.48 -5.06 0.39
C TYR A 249 20.57 -4.96 1.45
N ARG A 250 21.07 -3.78 1.76
CA ARG A 250 22.08 -3.59 2.80
C ARG A 250 21.61 -3.99 4.19
N LYS A 251 20.33 -3.78 4.45
CA LYS A 251 19.71 -4.19 5.71
C LYS A 251 19.44 -5.69 5.76
N HIS A 252 19.07 -6.28 4.64
CA HIS A 252 18.76 -7.71 4.48
C HIS A 252 19.53 -8.29 3.26
N PRO A 253 20.82 -8.61 3.39
CA PRO A 253 21.67 -9.00 2.25
C PRO A 253 21.42 -10.45 1.82
N THR A 254 20.18 -10.75 1.41
CA THR A 254 19.75 -12.05 0.95
C THR A 254 19.64 -12.10 -0.58
N TRP A 255 19.75 -13.29 -1.17
CA TRP A 255 19.51 -13.48 -2.59
C TRP A 255 18.07 -13.09 -2.98
N GLU A 256 17.08 -13.38 -2.12
CA GLU A 256 15.69 -13.03 -2.31
C GLU A 256 15.53 -11.52 -2.48
N VAL A 257 16.07 -10.71 -1.56
CA VAL A 257 16.03 -9.24 -1.65
C VAL A 257 16.77 -8.75 -2.88
N ARG A 258 17.95 -9.33 -3.18
CA ARG A 258 18.72 -8.96 -4.36
C ARG A 258 17.95 -9.16 -5.67
N MET A 259 17.15 -10.24 -5.75
CA MET A 259 16.27 -10.50 -6.88
C MET A 259 15.11 -9.51 -6.91
N MET A 260 14.48 -9.24 -5.77
CA MET A 260 13.34 -8.29 -5.68
C MET A 260 13.72 -6.90 -6.17
N ILE A 261 14.87 -6.38 -5.76
CA ILE A 261 15.33 -5.03 -6.15
C ILE A 261 15.98 -4.99 -7.54
N GLN A 262 15.99 -6.11 -8.26
CA GLN A 262 16.59 -6.25 -9.60
C GLN A 262 18.13 -5.98 -9.64
N MET A 263 18.84 -6.19 -8.53
CA MET A 263 20.29 -5.97 -8.43
C MET A 263 21.08 -7.20 -8.87
N THR A 264 20.76 -7.76 -10.03
CA THR A 264 21.50 -8.88 -10.62
C THR A 264 21.94 -8.57 -12.05
N TRP A 265 23.05 -9.18 -12.50
CA TRP A 265 23.51 -9.00 -13.87
C TRP A 265 22.46 -9.44 -14.90
N LEU A 266 21.62 -10.43 -14.54
CA LEU A 266 20.54 -10.91 -15.40
C LEU A 266 19.48 -9.84 -15.66
N HIS A 267 19.03 -9.13 -14.62
CA HIS A 267 18.08 -8.01 -14.77
C HIS A 267 18.70 -6.87 -15.58
N ARG A 268 19.99 -6.55 -15.35
CA ARG A 268 20.69 -5.54 -16.13
C ARG A 268 20.79 -5.91 -17.61
N LEU A 269 21.07 -7.17 -17.91
CA LEU A 269 21.10 -7.68 -19.28
C LEU A 269 19.69 -7.65 -19.90
N LEU A 270 18.70 -8.18 -19.20
CA LEU A 270 17.31 -8.21 -19.67
C LEU A 270 16.79 -6.82 -20.04
N TRP A 271 16.84 -5.89 -19.10
CA TRP A 271 16.34 -4.53 -19.34
C TRP A 271 17.23 -3.74 -20.31
N GLY A 272 18.52 -4.03 -20.34
CA GLY A 272 19.45 -3.51 -21.35
C GLY A 272 19.07 -3.93 -22.77
N ILE A 273 18.76 -5.21 -22.97
CA ILE A 273 18.31 -5.73 -24.28
C ILE A 273 16.94 -5.12 -24.63
N LEU A 274 15.96 -5.21 -23.71
CA LEU A 274 14.59 -4.71 -23.97
C LEU A 274 14.54 -3.20 -24.25
N SER A 275 15.40 -2.42 -23.60
CA SER A 275 15.50 -0.97 -23.82
C SER A 275 16.46 -0.59 -24.94
N LEU A 276 17.06 -1.56 -25.65
CA LEU A 276 18.13 -1.35 -26.63
C LEU A 276 19.29 -0.52 -26.06
N GLY A 277 19.76 -0.85 -24.86
CA GLY A 277 20.81 -0.12 -24.15
C GLY A 277 20.37 1.29 -23.71
N GLY A 278 19.07 1.52 -23.50
CA GLY A 278 18.50 2.83 -23.14
C GLY A 278 18.14 3.71 -24.33
N ARG A 279 18.25 3.20 -25.57
CA ARG A 279 17.78 3.94 -26.77
C ARG A 279 16.27 4.07 -26.81
N LEU A 280 15.53 3.08 -26.31
CA LEU A 280 14.10 3.21 -26.01
C LEU A 280 13.96 3.96 -24.69
N ASN A 281 13.58 5.22 -24.75
CA ASN A 281 13.45 6.13 -23.61
C ASN A 281 12.24 7.06 -23.80
N GLU A 282 12.02 7.95 -22.86
CA GLU A 282 10.88 8.87 -22.85
C GLU A 282 10.79 9.74 -24.13
N ARG A 283 11.93 10.10 -24.73
CA ARG A 283 11.96 10.95 -25.92
C ARG A 283 11.68 10.16 -27.19
N THR A 284 12.35 9.02 -27.36
CA THR A 284 12.25 8.21 -28.58
C THR A 284 10.90 7.50 -28.68
N MET A 285 10.30 7.15 -27.52
CA MET A 285 9.02 6.45 -27.47
C MET A 285 7.80 7.38 -27.41
N ALA A 286 7.98 8.67 -27.08
CA ALA A 286 6.86 9.61 -26.92
C ALA A 286 5.88 9.64 -28.12
N PRO A 287 6.30 9.70 -29.40
CA PRO A 287 5.35 9.73 -30.51
C PRO A 287 4.50 8.46 -30.61
N PHE A 288 5.10 7.29 -30.33
CA PHE A 288 4.39 6.01 -30.37
C PHE A 288 3.44 5.85 -29.17
N LEU A 289 3.87 6.25 -27.99
CA LEU A 289 3.01 6.22 -26.79
C LEU A 289 1.82 7.17 -26.96
N GLN A 290 2.04 8.38 -27.48
CA GLN A 290 0.96 9.32 -27.77
C GLN A 290 -0.05 8.74 -28.76
N TRP A 291 0.43 8.10 -29.83
CA TRP A 291 -0.43 7.43 -30.82
C TRP A 291 -1.30 6.33 -30.20
N LEU A 292 -0.82 5.58 -29.19
CA LEU A 292 -1.61 4.63 -28.44
C LEU A 292 -2.64 5.31 -27.53
N ILE A 293 -2.24 6.38 -26.83
CA ILE A 293 -3.11 7.15 -25.95
C ILE A 293 -4.28 7.75 -26.74
N ASP A 294 -4.01 8.37 -27.88
CA ASP A 294 -5.02 8.97 -28.77
C ASP A 294 -6.05 7.94 -29.28
N ARG A 295 -5.69 6.65 -29.26
CA ARG A 295 -6.59 5.53 -29.60
C ARG A 295 -7.27 4.90 -28.39
N GLY A 296 -7.23 5.55 -27.22
CA GLY A 296 -7.83 5.03 -25.99
C GLY A 296 -7.09 3.82 -25.39
N LYS A 297 -5.83 3.57 -25.80
CA LYS A 297 -5.01 2.44 -25.31
C LYS A 297 -3.98 2.88 -24.28
N SER A 298 -4.36 3.75 -23.35
CA SER A 298 -3.46 4.30 -22.32
C SER A 298 -2.80 3.21 -21.46
N GLN A 299 -3.53 2.14 -21.13
CA GLN A 299 -2.96 1.03 -20.37
C GLN A 299 -1.87 0.30 -21.14
N LEU A 300 -2.06 0.04 -22.44
CA LEU A 300 -1.03 -0.56 -23.29
C LEU A 300 0.19 0.35 -23.43
N ALA A 301 -0.05 1.66 -23.53
CA ALA A 301 1.04 2.64 -23.57
C ALA A 301 1.86 2.60 -22.27
N LEU A 302 1.22 2.49 -21.11
CA LEU A 302 1.88 2.32 -19.82
C LEU A 302 2.73 1.05 -19.76
N GLU A 303 2.18 -0.10 -20.19
CA GLU A 303 2.93 -1.37 -20.18
C GLU A 303 4.18 -1.30 -21.06
N ILE A 304 4.11 -0.62 -22.20
CA ILE A 304 5.27 -0.39 -23.06
C ILE A 304 6.26 0.57 -22.41
N ALA A 305 5.77 1.66 -21.78
CA ALA A 305 6.63 2.59 -21.08
C ALA A 305 7.40 1.94 -19.91
N ARG A 306 6.85 0.92 -19.27
CA ARG A 306 7.53 0.14 -18.22
C ARG A 306 8.85 -0.46 -18.66
N ILE A 307 9.09 -0.68 -19.95
CA ILE A 307 10.35 -1.18 -20.49
C ILE A 307 11.50 -0.23 -20.13
N PHE A 308 11.37 1.05 -20.49
CA PHE A 308 12.43 2.02 -20.18
C PHE A 308 12.36 2.49 -18.72
N LEU A 309 11.19 2.51 -18.08
CA LEU A 309 11.07 2.78 -16.65
C LEU A 309 11.86 1.77 -15.81
N ASN A 310 11.73 0.47 -16.10
CA ASN A 310 12.55 -0.56 -15.43
C ASN A 310 14.05 -0.40 -15.73
N TRP A 311 14.43 0.09 -16.92
CA TRP A 311 15.82 0.40 -17.20
C TRP A 311 16.33 1.52 -16.28
N TYR A 312 15.56 2.59 -16.06
CA TYR A 312 15.90 3.65 -15.10
C TYR A 312 16.01 3.12 -13.68
N ASN A 313 15.10 2.22 -13.26
CA ASN A 313 15.19 1.55 -11.95
C ASN A 313 16.51 0.81 -11.80
N VAL A 314 16.85 -0.06 -12.74
CA VAL A 314 18.11 -0.83 -12.70
C VAL A 314 19.34 0.09 -12.70
N GLN A 315 19.36 1.15 -13.51
CA GLN A 315 20.43 2.13 -13.46
C GLN A 315 20.53 2.81 -12.11
N GLY A 316 19.38 3.19 -11.52
CA GLY A 316 19.29 3.76 -10.16
C GLY A 316 19.85 2.84 -9.09
N VAL A 317 19.52 1.53 -9.16
CA VAL A 317 20.07 0.51 -8.24
C VAL A 317 21.60 0.46 -8.32
N TYR A 318 22.15 0.35 -9.53
CA TYR A 318 23.61 0.23 -9.69
C TYR A 318 24.36 1.54 -9.38
N ALA A 319 23.75 2.69 -9.63
CA ALA A 319 24.31 3.98 -9.25
C ALA A 319 24.36 4.12 -7.73
N ALA A 320 23.23 3.88 -7.06
CA ALA A 320 23.13 3.96 -5.61
C ALA A 320 24.06 2.95 -4.89
N ASN A 321 24.18 1.73 -5.43
CA ASN A 321 25.11 0.75 -4.84
C ASN A 321 26.56 1.23 -4.87
N ARG A 322 27.01 1.83 -5.97
CA ARG A 322 28.37 2.40 -6.07
C ARG A 322 28.56 3.59 -5.12
N GLU A 323 27.58 4.52 -5.06
CA GLU A 323 27.63 5.68 -4.16
C GLU A 323 27.74 5.27 -2.68
N MET A 324 27.13 4.16 -2.31
CA MET A 324 27.12 3.67 -0.94
C MET A 324 28.29 2.73 -0.61
N GLU A 325 29.05 2.24 -1.60
CA GLU A 325 30.27 1.43 -1.42
C GLU A 325 31.54 2.27 -1.23
N GLY A 326 31.53 3.53 -1.72
CA GLY A 326 32.60 4.50 -1.55
C GLY A 326 32.39 5.37 -0.34
#